data_5eb85616b6faa4144018c8a372c3ee0b
#
_entry.id   5eb85616b6faa4144018c8a372c3ee0b
#
_cell.length_a   1.000
_cell.length_b   1.000
_cell.length_c   1.000
_cell.angle_alpha   90.00
_cell.angle_beta   90.00
_cell.angle_gamma   90.00
#
_symmetry.space_group_name_H-M   'P 1'
#
loop_
_entity.id
_entity.type
_entity.pdbx_description
1 polymer ?
#
loop_
_entity_poly.entity_id
_entity_poly.type
_entity_poly.pdbx_seq_one_letter_code
_entity_poly.pdbx_strand_id
1 'polypeptide(L)'
;LRLAWSPDGNRWFSVADGNSFVNSDFGPWGQMKRMLKPHLMQTRADDRWHCIWELTESGNSLAYVESPNLLQWKAQKYFDRSRLAEYRPAEVYPTVRKEVLLNGTMQQGWMQRVPYATVQRVISFAEHKKYRQALYAERTEQDPVRFAGLKPVEATIEVETECAKPISKHLIGIFFEDINYA
;
A
#
# COMPACT_ATOMS: atom_id res chain seq x y z
N LEU A 1 5.22 4.00 5.43
CA LEU A 1 6.37 3.14 5.13
C LEU A 1 6.62 3.12 3.64
N ARG A 2 7.81 3.50 3.20
CA ARG A 2 8.28 3.38 1.82
C ARG A 2 9.30 2.26 1.72
N LEU A 3 9.40 1.63 0.56
CA LEU A 3 10.34 0.54 0.29
C LEU A 3 11.31 0.94 -0.81
N ALA A 4 12.54 0.49 -0.66
CA ALA A 4 13.57 0.54 -1.67
C ALA A 4 14.32 -0.80 -1.70
N TRP A 5 14.96 -1.13 -2.80
CA TRP A 5 15.72 -2.36 -2.94
C TRP A 5 17.08 -2.11 -3.59
N SER A 6 17.98 -3.02 -3.38
CA SER A 6 19.31 -3.00 -3.98
C SER A 6 19.77 -4.42 -4.28
N PRO A 7 20.34 -4.69 -5.47
CA PRO A 7 20.92 -5.99 -5.81
C PRO A 7 22.29 -6.22 -5.14
N ASP A 8 23.02 -5.15 -4.81
CA ASP A 8 24.41 -5.18 -4.38
C ASP A 8 24.66 -4.46 -3.05
N GLY A 9 23.64 -3.84 -2.47
CA GLY A 9 23.74 -3.04 -1.24
C GLY A 9 24.32 -1.63 -1.44
N ASN A 10 24.66 -1.25 -2.67
CA ASN A 10 25.25 0.05 -3.02
C ASN A 10 24.32 0.91 -3.87
N ARG A 11 23.76 0.35 -4.93
CA ARG A 11 22.79 1.03 -5.79
C ARG A 11 21.38 0.74 -5.32
N TRP A 12 20.63 1.78 -5.05
CA TRP A 12 19.29 1.68 -4.49
C TRP A 12 18.23 2.21 -5.44
N PHE A 13 17.12 1.51 -5.50
CA PHE A 13 15.99 1.81 -6.34
C PHE A 13 14.73 1.92 -5.48
N SER A 14 13.93 2.98 -5.67
CA SER A 14 12.64 3.09 -5.01
C SER A 14 11.66 2.07 -5.59
N VAL A 15 10.82 1.54 -4.73
CA VAL A 15 9.67 0.73 -5.15
C VAL A 15 8.45 1.64 -5.25
N ALA A 16 7.59 1.40 -6.24
CA ALA A 16 6.36 2.18 -6.46
C ALA A 16 6.60 3.70 -6.61
N ASP A 17 7.69 4.09 -7.27
CA ASP A 17 8.09 5.50 -7.44
C ASP A 17 8.15 6.27 -6.09
N GLY A 18 8.45 5.57 -5.00
CA GLY A 18 8.52 6.13 -3.65
C GLY A 18 7.17 6.29 -2.95
N ASN A 19 6.09 5.73 -3.51
CA ASN A 19 4.79 5.70 -2.83
C ASN A 19 4.81 4.82 -1.58
N SER A 20 3.90 5.10 -0.65
CA SER A 20 3.84 4.39 0.62
C SER A 20 3.11 3.06 0.51
N PHE A 21 3.64 2.02 1.17
CA PHE A 21 2.99 0.73 1.39
C PHE A 21 2.15 0.70 2.67
N VAL A 22 2.53 1.49 3.66
CA VAL A 22 1.78 1.73 4.89
C VAL A 22 1.80 3.21 5.20
N ASN A 23 0.65 3.78 5.47
CA ASN A 23 0.50 5.13 5.99
C ASN A 23 -0.02 5.04 7.42
N SER A 24 0.38 5.97 8.29
CA SER A 24 -0.23 6.09 9.60
C SER A 24 -1.68 6.57 9.44
N ASP A 25 -2.63 5.91 10.10
CA ASP A 25 -4.03 6.32 10.15
C ASP A 25 -4.39 7.04 11.45
N PHE A 26 -3.41 7.19 12.36
CA PHE A 26 -3.58 7.89 13.63
C PHE A 26 -3.69 9.41 13.43
N GLY A 27 -4.66 10.00 14.10
CA GLY A 27 -4.89 11.43 14.16
C GLY A 27 -6.22 11.85 13.52
N PRO A 28 -6.69 13.07 13.81
CA PRO A 28 -7.92 13.59 13.24
C PRO A 28 -7.80 13.79 11.72
N TRP A 29 -8.95 13.74 11.07
CA TRP A 29 -9.07 13.95 9.63
C TRP A 29 -8.47 15.31 9.21
N GLY A 30 -7.71 15.34 8.13
CA GLY A 30 -7.07 16.53 7.59
C GLY A 30 -5.73 16.89 8.22
N GLN A 31 -5.32 16.23 9.29
CA GLN A 31 -3.98 16.43 9.84
C GLN A 31 -2.93 15.62 9.07
N MET A 32 -1.68 16.14 9.04
CA MET A 32 -0.57 15.42 8.45
C MET A 32 -0.19 14.24 9.33
N LYS A 33 -0.57 13.05 8.89
CA LYS A 33 -0.28 11.78 9.58
C LYS A 33 1.16 11.35 9.26
N ARG A 34 1.98 11.24 10.29
CA ARG A 34 3.40 10.91 10.15
C ARG A 34 3.71 9.53 10.73
N MET A 35 4.63 8.84 10.10
CA MET A 35 5.31 7.68 10.66
C MET A 35 6.71 8.14 11.08
N LEU A 36 6.92 8.29 12.37
CA LEU A 36 8.23 8.68 12.90
C LEU A 36 9.03 7.41 13.24
N LYS A 37 10.28 7.38 12.81
CA LYS A 37 11.23 6.29 13.07
C LYS A 37 10.67 4.89 12.79
N PRO A 38 10.06 4.61 11.63
CA PRO A 38 9.51 3.30 11.34
C PRO A 38 10.62 2.25 11.34
N HIS A 39 10.35 1.12 12.01
CA HIS A 39 11.23 -0.04 12.03
C HIS A 39 10.48 -1.25 11.48
N LEU A 40 10.88 -1.72 10.32
CA LEU A 40 10.39 -2.91 9.68
C LEU A 40 11.26 -4.10 10.08
N MET A 41 10.65 -5.17 10.54
CA MET A 41 11.31 -6.39 11.00
C MET A 41 10.61 -7.60 10.39
N GLN A 42 11.35 -8.67 10.13
CA GLN A 42 10.79 -9.95 9.72
C GLN A 42 11.13 -11.01 10.76
N THR A 43 10.15 -11.78 11.20
CA THR A 43 10.33 -12.90 12.12
C THR A 43 10.95 -14.09 11.42
N ARG A 44 11.76 -14.86 12.15
CA ARG A 44 12.34 -16.12 11.65
C ARG A 44 11.40 -17.30 11.76
N ALA A 45 10.46 -17.24 12.70
CA ALA A 45 9.58 -18.37 12.99
C ALA A 45 8.53 -18.62 11.90
N ASP A 46 8.00 -17.56 11.31
CA ASP A 46 6.88 -17.63 10.37
C ASP A 46 7.01 -16.66 9.16
N ASP A 47 8.20 -16.06 9.02
CA ASP A 47 8.54 -15.10 7.95
C ASP A 47 7.62 -13.88 7.86
N ARG A 48 6.84 -13.59 8.90
CA ARG A 48 5.95 -12.44 8.94
C ARG A 48 6.71 -11.14 9.10
N TRP A 49 6.15 -10.09 8.55
CA TRP A 49 6.65 -8.73 8.62
C TRP A 49 5.91 -7.95 9.68
N HIS A 50 6.65 -7.22 10.49
CA HIS A 50 6.15 -6.38 11.57
C HIS A 50 6.71 -4.98 11.41
N CYS A 51 5.89 -3.96 11.49
CA CYS A 51 6.35 -2.58 11.48
C CYS A 51 5.85 -1.85 12.72
N ILE A 52 6.78 -1.21 13.42
CA ILE A 52 6.51 -0.36 14.58
C ILE A 52 7.01 1.05 14.26
N TRP A 53 6.24 2.07 14.63
CA TRP A 53 6.65 3.47 14.48
C TRP A 53 6.13 4.33 15.63
N GLU A 54 6.75 5.49 15.82
CA GLU A 54 6.30 6.50 16.76
C GLU A 54 5.20 7.36 16.13
N LEU A 55 4.17 7.68 16.91
CA LEU A 55 3.03 8.51 16.47
C LEU A 55 3.26 9.98 16.75
N THR A 56 4.08 10.27 17.77
CA THR A 56 4.39 11.61 18.23
C THR A 56 5.89 11.78 18.41
N GLU A 57 6.37 13.01 18.40
CA GLU A 57 7.79 13.31 18.61
C GLU A 57 8.27 12.95 20.03
N SER A 58 7.37 12.95 21.02
CA SER A 58 7.67 12.46 22.37
C SER A 58 7.99 10.97 22.41
N GLY A 59 7.54 10.22 21.38
CA GLY A 59 7.79 8.78 21.26
C GLY A 59 7.06 7.91 22.30
N ASN A 60 6.13 8.45 23.06
CA ASN A 60 5.40 7.72 24.10
C ASN A 60 4.32 6.81 23.52
N SER A 61 3.72 7.21 22.41
CA SER A 61 2.69 6.44 21.71
C SER A 61 3.25 5.84 20.43
N LEU A 62 2.99 4.58 20.25
CA LEU A 62 3.49 3.76 19.15
C LEU A 62 2.34 3.14 18.39
N ALA A 63 2.59 2.83 17.12
CA ALA A 63 1.71 2.04 16.29
C ALA A 63 2.43 0.80 15.77
N TYR A 64 1.63 -0.22 15.46
CA TYR A 64 2.08 -1.50 14.98
C TYR A 64 1.17 -2.04 13.90
N VAL A 65 1.78 -2.67 12.90
CA VAL A 65 1.10 -3.48 11.89
C VAL A 65 1.89 -4.74 11.60
N GLU A 66 1.21 -5.75 11.09
CA GLU A 66 1.85 -6.96 10.59
C GLU A 66 1.34 -7.34 9.20
N SER A 67 2.18 -8.03 8.44
CA SER A 67 1.88 -8.52 7.10
C SER A 67 2.54 -9.86 6.84
N PRO A 68 1.89 -10.81 6.15
CA PRO A 68 2.52 -12.05 5.72
C PRO A 68 3.47 -11.85 4.52
N ASN A 69 3.37 -10.74 3.77
CA ASN A 69 4.00 -10.63 2.45
C ASN A 69 4.41 -9.21 2.02
N LEU A 70 4.39 -8.21 2.90
CA LEU A 70 4.62 -6.79 2.65
C LEU A 70 3.52 -6.07 1.84
N LEU A 71 2.50 -6.78 1.38
CA LEU A 71 1.44 -6.25 0.52
C LEU A 71 0.10 -6.14 1.25
N GLN A 72 -0.21 -7.14 2.06
CA GLN A 72 -1.45 -7.22 2.84
C GLN A 72 -1.14 -6.90 4.28
N TRP A 73 -1.55 -5.72 4.73
CA TRP A 73 -1.30 -5.23 6.07
C TRP A 73 -2.57 -5.34 6.91
N LYS A 74 -2.44 -5.83 8.14
CA LYS A 74 -3.54 -5.85 9.10
C LYS A 74 -3.86 -4.44 9.60
N ALA A 75 -5.00 -4.28 10.25
CA ALA A 75 -5.39 -3.04 10.89
C ALA A 75 -4.33 -2.58 11.90
N GLN A 76 -4.11 -1.27 11.97
CA GLN A 76 -3.14 -0.66 12.88
C GLN A 76 -3.59 -0.82 14.33
N LYS A 77 -2.64 -1.11 15.19
CA LYS A 77 -2.82 -1.15 16.64
C LYS A 77 -2.00 -0.05 17.27
N TYR A 78 -2.54 0.58 18.31
CA TYR A 78 -1.86 1.66 19.03
C TYR A 78 -1.60 1.23 20.46
N PHE A 79 -0.45 1.61 20.98
CA PHE A 79 -0.06 1.23 22.34
C PHE A 79 0.93 2.23 22.93
N ASP A 80 1.01 2.25 24.24
CA ASP A 80 2.00 3.02 24.98
C ASP A 80 3.38 2.33 24.91
N ARG A 81 4.44 3.12 24.91
CA ARG A 81 5.83 2.62 24.84
C ARG A 81 6.17 1.60 25.93
N SER A 82 5.55 1.70 27.10
CA SER A 82 5.74 0.70 28.17
C SER A 82 5.40 -0.72 27.76
N ARG A 83 4.51 -0.87 26.76
CA ARG A 83 4.07 -2.15 26.21
C ARG A 83 4.87 -2.61 24.98
N LEU A 84 5.96 -1.93 24.64
CA LEU A 84 6.74 -2.23 23.44
C LEU A 84 7.18 -3.72 23.37
N ALA A 85 7.50 -4.32 24.52
CA ALA A 85 7.92 -5.72 24.58
C ALA A 85 6.84 -6.71 24.10
N GLU A 86 5.55 -6.36 24.24
CA GLU A 86 4.43 -7.21 23.79
C GLU A 86 4.29 -7.25 22.27
N TYR A 87 4.74 -6.19 21.59
CA TYR A 87 4.58 -6.01 20.14
C TYR A 87 5.88 -6.24 19.35
N ARG A 88 7.00 -6.26 20.03
CA ARG A 88 8.29 -6.51 19.39
C ARG A 88 8.53 -8.00 19.24
N PRO A 89 8.69 -8.52 18.01
CA PRO A 89 8.98 -9.94 17.81
C PRO A 89 10.30 -10.33 18.47
N ALA A 90 10.34 -11.53 19.08
CA ALA A 90 11.51 -12.02 19.80
C ALA A 90 12.65 -12.40 18.83
N GLU A 91 12.34 -13.16 17.79
CA GLU A 91 13.32 -13.69 16.85
C GLU A 91 13.13 -13.05 15.48
N VAL A 92 13.98 -12.09 15.15
CA VAL A 92 13.94 -11.38 13.87
C VAL A 92 15.20 -11.63 13.05
N TYR A 93 15.08 -11.51 11.73
CA TYR A 93 16.25 -11.43 10.87
C TYR A 93 17.04 -10.16 11.18
N PRO A 94 18.38 -10.19 11.05
CA PRO A 94 19.21 -9.02 11.32
C PRO A 94 18.83 -7.85 10.42
N THR A 95 18.68 -6.68 11.01
CA THR A 95 18.49 -5.41 10.32
C THR A 95 19.64 -4.46 10.61
N VAL A 96 20.04 -3.68 9.63
CA VAL A 96 21.10 -2.67 9.77
C VAL A 96 20.54 -1.31 9.37
N ARG A 97 20.79 -0.31 10.19
CA ARG A 97 20.46 1.07 9.81
C ARG A 97 21.45 1.57 8.79
N LYS A 98 20.96 2.10 7.68
CA LYS A 98 21.78 2.60 6.58
C LYS A 98 21.23 3.91 6.05
N GLU A 99 22.14 4.77 5.63
CA GLU A 99 21.84 5.96 4.85
C GLU A 99 22.19 5.68 3.39
N VAL A 100 21.29 6.00 2.49
CA VAL A 100 21.42 5.68 1.07
C VAL A 100 20.95 6.84 0.21
N LEU A 101 21.59 7.03 -0.94
CA LEU A 101 21.10 7.96 -1.95
C LEU A 101 19.97 7.30 -2.74
N LEU A 102 18.78 7.90 -2.68
CA LEU A 102 17.59 7.43 -3.36
C LEU A 102 16.91 8.58 -4.08
N ASN A 103 16.79 8.48 -5.41
CA ASN A 103 16.21 9.53 -6.25
C ASN A 103 16.83 10.93 -6.01
N GLY A 104 18.16 10.97 -5.88
CA GLY A 104 18.91 12.23 -5.67
C GLY A 104 18.86 12.79 -4.24
N THR A 105 18.22 12.11 -3.30
CA THR A 105 18.08 12.56 -1.91
C THR A 105 18.62 11.50 -0.96
N MET A 106 19.38 11.93 0.05
CA MET A 106 19.83 11.03 1.12
C MET A 106 18.65 10.61 1.98
N GLN A 107 18.46 9.30 2.11
CA GLN A 107 17.40 8.68 2.88
C GLN A 107 17.97 7.74 3.92
N GLN A 108 17.39 7.73 5.10
CA GLN A 108 17.78 6.86 6.19
C GLN A 108 16.75 5.79 6.44
N GLY A 109 17.17 4.53 6.54
CA GLY A 109 16.24 3.42 6.71
C GLY A 109 16.88 2.19 7.34
N TRP A 110 16.07 1.15 7.48
CA TRP A 110 16.49 -0.17 7.92
C TRP A 110 16.67 -1.08 6.72
N MET A 111 17.82 -1.71 6.61
CA MET A 111 18.15 -2.66 5.57
C MET A 111 18.12 -4.08 6.11
N GLN A 112 17.52 -4.98 5.35
CA GLN A 112 17.50 -6.42 5.60
C GLN A 112 17.79 -7.16 4.30
N ARG A 113 18.48 -8.27 4.38
CA ARG A 113 18.64 -9.20 3.24
C ARG A 113 17.38 -10.04 3.13
N VAL A 114 16.86 -10.14 1.92
CA VAL A 114 15.66 -10.92 1.59
C VAL A 114 15.89 -11.71 0.31
N PRO A 115 15.16 -12.83 0.08
CA PRO A 115 15.16 -13.51 -1.20
C PRO A 115 14.71 -12.58 -2.32
N TYR A 116 15.32 -12.67 -3.49
CA TYR A 116 14.96 -11.83 -4.64
C TYR A 116 13.49 -11.98 -5.04
N ALA A 117 12.90 -13.17 -4.87
CA ALA A 117 11.48 -13.41 -5.08
C ALA A 117 10.57 -12.48 -4.24
N THR A 118 10.98 -12.11 -3.03
CA THR A 118 10.26 -11.14 -2.19
C THR A 118 10.29 -9.75 -2.83
N VAL A 119 11.47 -9.33 -3.33
CA VAL A 119 11.65 -8.06 -4.03
C VAL A 119 10.79 -8.02 -5.31
N GLN A 120 10.86 -9.06 -6.14
CA GLN A 120 10.07 -9.17 -7.37
C GLN A 120 8.56 -9.06 -7.09
N ARG A 121 8.07 -9.75 -6.07
CA ARG A 121 6.65 -9.71 -5.69
C ARG A 121 6.20 -8.28 -5.34
N VAL A 122 7.00 -7.55 -4.59
CA VAL A 122 6.68 -6.17 -4.18
C VAL A 122 6.72 -5.23 -5.38
N ILE A 123 7.71 -5.38 -6.27
CA ILE A 123 7.82 -4.59 -7.51
C ILE A 123 6.63 -4.87 -8.42
N SER A 124 6.35 -6.14 -8.73
CA SER A 124 5.24 -6.52 -9.61
C SER A 124 3.89 -6.02 -9.10
N PHE A 125 3.67 -6.08 -7.78
CA PHE A 125 2.46 -5.52 -7.19
C PHE A 125 2.36 -4.01 -7.41
N ALA A 126 3.46 -3.28 -7.19
CA ALA A 126 3.49 -1.83 -7.38
C ALA A 126 3.26 -1.43 -8.84
N GLU A 127 3.88 -2.13 -9.77
CA GLU A 127 3.69 -1.91 -11.22
C GLU A 127 2.26 -2.22 -11.65
N HIS A 128 1.69 -3.33 -11.16
CA HIS A 128 0.30 -3.68 -11.45
C HIS A 128 -0.68 -2.64 -10.90
N LYS A 129 -0.46 -2.16 -9.67
CA LYS A 129 -1.26 -1.09 -9.08
C LYS A 129 -1.16 0.19 -9.89
N LYS A 130 0.04 0.58 -10.33
CA LYS A 130 0.27 1.74 -11.18
C LYS A 130 -0.45 1.60 -12.52
N TYR A 131 -0.37 0.43 -13.14
CA TYR A 131 -1.07 0.13 -14.39
C TYR A 131 -2.59 0.26 -14.22
N ARG A 132 -3.17 -0.32 -13.17
CA ARG A 132 -4.60 -0.19 -12.88
C ARG A 132 -4.99 1.27 -12.64
N GLN A 133 -4.23 2.01 -11.86
CA GLN A 133 -4.49 3.44 -11.64
C GLN A 133 -4.45 4.24 -12.94
N ALA A 134 -3.55 3.92 -13.84
CA ALA A 134 -3.49 4.56 -15.16
C ALA A 134 -4.71 4.23 -16.02
N LEU A 135 -5.23 2.99 -15.93
CA LEU A 135 -6.47 2.60 -16.61
C LEU A 135 -7.69 3.35 -16.10
N TYR A 136 -7.77 3.55 -14.77
CA TYR A 136 -8.92 4.24 -14.13
C TYR A 136 -8.79 5.77 -14.12
N ALA A 137 -7.67 6.33 -14.57
CA ALA A 137 -7.43 7.78 -14.53
C ALA A 137 -8.11 8.56 -15.67
N GLU A 138 -9.04 7.97 -16.41
CA GLU A 138 -9.78 8.59 -17.53
C GLU A 138 -8.90 9.36 -18.53
N ARG A 139 -7.64 8.97 -18.66
CA ARG A 139 -6.71 9.58 -19.61
C ARG A 139 -6.93 8.95 -20.98
N THR A 140 -7.54 9.71 -21.87
CA THR A 140 -7.92 9.26 -23.21
C THR A 140 -6.89 9.55 -24.29
N GLU A 141 -5.81 10.28 -23.97
CA GLU A 141 -4.82 10.70 -24.98
C GLU A 141 -4.14 9.52 -25.71
N GLN A 142 -4.02 8.38 -25.03
CA GLN A 142 -3.42 7.17 -25.60
C GLN A 142 -4.43 6.13 -26.08
N ASP A 143 -5.72 6.37 -25.95
CA ASP A 143 -6.77 5.43 -26.32
C ASP A 143 -6.73 5.03 -27.81
N PRO A 144 -6.45 5.93 -28.77
CA PRO A 144 -6.31 5.54 -30.16
C PRO A 144 -5.21 4.49 -30.40
N VAL A 145 -4.12 4.53 -29.62
CA VAL A 145 -3.03 3.56 -29.71
C VAL A 145 -3.36 2.31 -28.91
N ARG A 146 -3.89 2.47 -27.71
CA ARG A 146 -4.23 1.38 -26.80
C ARG A 146 -5.30 0.47 -27.38
N PHE A 147 -6.28 1.04 -28.05
CA PHE A 147 -7.45 0.32 -28.57
C PHE A 147 -7.43 0.12 -30.09
N ALA A 148 -6.31 0.43 -30.76
CA ALA A 148 -6.20 0.31 -32.22
C ALA A 148 -6.53 -1.09 -32.76
N GLY A 149 -6.34 -2.14 -31.95
CA GLY A 149 -6.66 -3.53 -32.33
C GLY A 149 -8.05 -4.01 -31.94
N LEU A 150 -8.85 -3.18 -31.27
CA LEU A 150 -10.21 -3.56 -30.89
C LEU A 150 -11.15 -3.46 -32.08
N LYS A 151 -11.92 -4.52 -32.29
CA LYS A 151 -13.02 -4.49 -33.26
C LYS A 151 -14.24 -3.86 -32.61
N PRO A 152 -15.03 -3.10 -33.39
CA PRO A 152 -16.31 -2.60 -32.92
C PRO A 152 -17.20 -3.74 -32.43
N VAL A 153 -17.81 -3.58 -31.28
CA VAL A 153 -18.78 -4.53 -30.73
C VAL A 153 -20.15 -3.89 -30.84
N GLU A 154 -21.05 -4.53 -31.54
CA GLU A 154 -22.47 -4.15 -31.54
C GLU A 154 -23.17 -4.95 -30.45
N ALA A 155 -23.84 -4.25 -29.56
CA ALA A 155 -24.66 -4.86 -28.52
C ALA A 155 -26.09 -4.33 -28.63
N THR A 156 -27.07 -5.24 -28.68
CA THR A 156 -28.49 -4.90 -28.63
C THR A 156 -29.00 -5.19 -27.22
N ILE A 157 -29.59 -4.20 -26.59
CA ILE A 157 -30.23 -4.35 -25.27
C ILE A 157 -31.73 -4.29 -25.49
N GLU A 158 -32.43 -5.41 -25.27
CA GLU A 158 -33.88 -5.45 -25.26
C GLU A 158 -34.38 -5.26 -23.83
N VAL A 159 -35.25 -4.29 -23.64
CA VAL A 159 -35.85 -4.02 -22.33
C VAL A 159 -37.30 -4.49 -22.36
N GLU A 160 -37.60 -5.58 -21.66
CA GLU A 160 -38.96 -6.09 -21.49
C GLU A 160 -39.72 -5.27 -20.47
N THR A 161 -40.37 -4.22 -20.92
CA THR A 161 -41.12 -3.29 -20.04
C THR A 161 -42.35 -3.94 -19.43
N GLU A 162 -42.90 -4.97 -20.07
CA GLU A 162 -44.08 -5.71 -19.59
C GLU A 162 -43.77 -6.54 -18.34
N CYS A 163 -42.52 -6.90 -18.12
CA CYS A 163 -42.03 -7.65 -16.95
C CYS A 163 -41.57 -6.73 -15.81
N ALA A 164 -41.72 -5.42 -15.98
CA ALA A 164 -41.26 -4.45 -14.98
C ALA A 164 -42.05 -4.58 -13.68
N LYS A 165 -41.30 -4.73 -12.57
CA LYS A 165 -41.92 -4.72 -11.22
C LYS A 165 -42.07 -3.26 -10.74
N PRO A 166 -43.20 -2.91 -10.12
CA PRO A 166 -43.36 -1.56 -9.58
C PRO A 166 -42.33 -1.30 -8.46
N ILE A 167 -41.65 -0.18 -8.56
CA ILE A 167 -40.71 0.26 -7.53
C ILE A 167 -41.53 0.84 -6.36
N SER A 168 -41.16 0.46 -5.14
CA SER A 168 -41.80 0.97 -3.93
C SER A 168 -41.71 2.50 -3.85
N LYS A 169 -42.81 3.16 -3.51
CA LYS A 169 -42.86 4.61 -3.28
C LYS A 169 -41.96 5.06 -2.12
N HIS A 170 -41.53 4.12 -1.28
CA HIS A 170 -40.68 4.35 -0.12
C HIS A 170 -39.23 3.93 -0.36
N LEU A 171 -38.88 3.55 -1.58
CA LEU A 171 -37.51 3.26 -1.93
C LEU A 171 -36.74 4.57 -2.03
N ILE A 172 -36.08 4.95 -0.96
CA ILE A 172 -35.09 6.05 -0.95
C ILE A 172 -33.73 5.41 -1.15
N GLY A 173 -33.18 5.54 -2.35
CA GLY A 173 -31.80 5.15 -2.65
C GLY A 173 -30.86 6.32 -2.40
N ILE A 174 -29.88 6.15 -1.54
CA ILE A 174 -28.73 7.03 -1.51
C ILE A 174 -27.72 6.39 -2.45
N PHE A 175 -27.41 7.07 -3.55
CA PHE A 175 -26.37 6.65 -4.47
C PHE A 175 -25.04 7.19 -3.97
N PHE A 176 -24.13 6.32 -3.57
CA PHE A 176 -22.73 6.66 -3.41
C PHE A 176 -22.00 6.11 -4.62
N GLU A 177 -21.74 6.96 -5.59
CA GLU A 177 -20.88 6.61 -6.70
C GLU A 177 -19.44 6.87 -6.29
N ASP A 178 -18.74 5.82 -5.88
CA ASP A 178 -17.28 5.87 -5.73
C ASP A 178 -16.62 5.21 -6.94
N ILE A 179 -16.84 5.85 -8.10
CA ILE A 179 -16.38 5.37 -9.41
C ILE A 179 -14.85 5.31 -9.48
N ASN A 180 -14.14 6.05 -8.62
CA ASN A 180 -12.69 6.19 -8.69
C ASN A 180 -11.93 5.21 -7.79
N TYR A 181 -12.58 4.38 -6.99
CA TYR A 181 -11.90 3.52 -5.99
C TYR A 181 -12.39 2.06 -5.95
N ALA A 182 -13.20 1.65 -6.90
CA ALA A 182 -13.64 0.27 -7.04
C ALA A 182 -12.53 -0.62 -7.64
#